data_d7d2087c52789a188a7184a66495d45c
#
_entry.id   d7d2087c52789a188a7184a66495d45c
#
_cell.length_a   1.000
_cell.length_b   1.000
_cell.length_c   1.000
_cell.angle_alpha   90.00
_cell.angle_beta   90.00
_cell.angle_gamma   90.00
#
_symmetry.space_group_name_H-M   'P 1'
#
loop_
_entity.id
_entity.type
_entity.pdbx_description
1 polymer ?
#
loop_
_entity_poly.entity_id
_entity_poly.type
_entity_poly.pdbx_seq_one_letter_code
_entity_poly.pdbx_strand_id
1 'polypeptide(L)'
;LLGGKHVIVEKPAAMIPEHIYELQALADKSNLMYTVMHQNRLNPAVVALKRAVDENRFGKITLATVRLRWCRLQEYYEDGWHGTWLMDGGVINQQAIHHIDALQWICGPVRSVVSANSNALNKLEAEDTSISLLNFEDNFLGIIEATTAARPRDFEASISVLGEGGFVEVGGRALNKIVNWEFVESTDQDRLEVKKSSEEV
;
A
#
# COMPACT_ATOMS: atom_id res chain seq x y z
N LEU A 1 -2.32 9.07 24.85
CA LEU A 1 -1.76 10.44 24.88
C LEU A 1 -2.15 11.17 26.17
N LEU A 2 -3.44 11.28 26.53
CA LEU A 2 -3.88 11.95 27.77
C LEU A 2 -3.29 11.35 29.05
N GLY A 3 -2.93 10.07 29.06
CA GLY A 3 -2.23 9.40 30.14
C GLY A 3 -0.69 9.59 30.14
N GLY A 4 -0.15 10.52 29.34
CA GLY A 4 1.29 10.81 29.27
C GLY A 4 2.12 9.67 28.65
N LYS A 5 1.54 8.91 27.70
CA LYS A 5 2.23 7.78 27.04
C LYS A 5 2.33 8.02 25.54
N HIS A 6 3.45 7.57 24.94
CA HIS A 6 3.55 7.39 23.50
C HIS A 6 2.55 6.36 23.04
N VAL A 7 2.03 6.50 21.82
CA VAL A 7 0.99 5.63 21.25
C VAL A 7 1.41 5.11 19.88
N ILE A 8 1.34 3.80 19.71
CA ILE A 8 1.38 3.13 18.42
C ILE A 8 0.00 2.52 18.22
N VAL A 9 -0.62 2.79 17.08
CA VAL A 9 -1.96 2.30 16.75
C VAL A 9 -1.92 1.42 15.51
N GLU A 10 -2.76 0.37 15.50
CA GLU A 10 -2.99 -0.44 14.29
C GLU A 10 -3.77 0.36 13.24
N LYS A 11 -3.64 -0.09 12.00
CA LYS A 11 -4.38 0.45 10.86
C LYS A 11 -5.86 -0.05 10.86
N PRO A 12 -6.80 0.73 10.35
CA PRO A 12 -6.66 2.15 10.07
C PRO A 12 -6.58 2.97 11.36
N ALA A 13 -5.82 4.05 11.35
CA ALA A 13 -5.63 4.89 12.54
C ALA A 13 -6.93 5.53 13.04
N ALA A 14 -7.82 5.84 12.12
CA ALA A 14 -9.19 6.29 12.33
C ALA A 14 -9.98 6.12 11.03
N MET A 15 -11.33 6.13 11.12
CA MET A 15 -12.21 6.09 9.95
C MET A 15 -12.45 7.50 9.37
N ILE A 16 -12.14 8.52 10.11
CA ILE A 16 -12.33 9.93 9.75
C ILE A 16 -10.96 10.63 9.84
N PRO A 17 -10.46 11.25 8.75
CA PRO A 17 -9.14 11.89 8.73
C PRO A 17 -8.95 12.96 9.80
N GLU A 18 -10.00 13.73 10.13
CA GLU A 18 -9.98 14.78 11.14
C GLU A 18 -9.52 14.26 12.51
N HIS A 19 -9.94 13.05 12.89
CA HIS A 19 -9.52 12.42 14.15
C HIS A 19 -8.01 12.15 14.18
N ILE A 20 -7.39 11.85 13.04
CA ILE A 20 -5.95 11.64 12.94
C ILE A 20 -5.22 12.97 13.22
N TYR A 21 -5.70 14.06 12.63
CA TYR A 21 -5.13 15.40 12.85
C TYR A 21 -5.27 15.85 14.30
N GLU A 22 -6.40 15.59 14.94
CA GLU A 22 -6.63 15.88 16.36
C GLU A 22 -5.66 15.09 17.26
N LEU A 23 -5.48 13.81 16.99
CA LEU A 23 -4.57 12.96 17.74
C LEU A 23 -3.10 13.37 17.55
N GLN A 24 -2.71 13.76 16.34
CA GLN A 24 -1.37 14.27 16.04
C GLN A 24 -1.13 15.60 16.79
N ALA A 25 -2.06 16.54 16.70
CA ALA A 25 -1.96 17.82 17.41
C ALA A 25 -1.86 17.65 18.93
N LEU A 26 -2.60 16.69 19.50
CA LEU A 26 -2.50 16.34 20.91
C LEU A 26 -1.15 15.75 21.27
N ALA A 27 -0.59 14.88 20.42
CA ALA A 27 0.73 14.28 20.61
C ALA A 27 1.82 15.37 20.61
N ASP A 28 1.79 16.25 19.62
CA ASP A 28 2.75 17.36 19.48
C ASP A 28 2.70 18.30 20.69
N LYS A 29 1.50 18.69 21.13
CA LYS A 29 1.29 19.54 22.31
C LYS A 29 1.82 18.90 23.60
N SER A 30 1.74 17.58 23.69
CA SER A 30 2.16 16.82 24.87
C SER A 30 3.61 16.36 24.80
N ASN A 31 4.33 16.66 23.71
CA ASN A 31 5.67 16.13 23.41
C ASN A 31 5.72 14.59 23.48
N LEU A 32 4.69 13.94 22.92
CA LEU A 32 4.55 12.50 22.86
C LEU A 32 4.55 12.03 21.41
N MET A 33 4.89 10.77 21.20
CA MET A 33 4.86 10.13 19.90
C MET A 33 3.47 9.51 19.66
N TYR A 34 2.88 9.79 18.49
CA TYR A 34 1.74 9.09 17.94
C TYR A 34 2.14 8.55 16.57
N THR A 35 1.99 7.27 16.32
CA THR A 35 2.36 6.66 15.04
C THR A 35 1.42 5.51 14.69
N VAL A 36 1.23 5.31 13.39
CA VAL A 36 0.40 4.23 12.83
C VAL A 36 1.32 3.11 12.36
N MET A 37 0.93 1.86 12.61
CA MET A 37 1.69 0.71 12.17
C MET A 37 1.42 0.41 10.69
N HIS A 38 2.37 0.74 9.85
CA HIS A 38 2.42 0.35 8.43
C HIS A 38 3.57 -0.62 8.19
N GLN A 39 3.40 -1.86 8.62
CA GLN A 39 4.46 -2.87 8.66
C GLN A 39 5.08 -3.16 7.29
N ASN A 40 4.35 -3.00 6.18
CA ASN A 40 4.90 -3.25 4.84
C ASN A 40 6.06 -2.32 4.48
N ARG A 41 6.15 -1.13 5.09
CA ARG A 41 7.33 -0.25 4.94
C ARG A 41 8.62 -0.86 5.49
N LEU A 42 8.53 -1.87 6.35
CA LEU A 42 9.68 -2.55 6.96
C LEU A 42 10.11 -3.80 6.19
N ASN A 43 9.37 -4.22 5.18
CA ASN A 43 9.73 -5.37 4.36
C ASN A 43 10.97 -5.06 3.51
N PRO A 44 12.00 -5.92 3.52
CA PRO A 44 13.26 -5.68 2.81
C PRO A 44 13.07 -5.33 1.32
N ALA A 45 12.16 -6.00 0.61
CA ALA A 45 11.87 -5.73 -0.78
C ALA A 45 11.26 -4.32 -0.99
N VAL A 46 10.37 -3.89 -0.09
CA VAL A 46 9.76 -2.54 -0.12
C VAL A 46 10.80 -1.48 0.20
N VAL A 47 11.67 -1.74 1.20
CA VAL A 47 12.79 -0.85 1.54
C VAL A 47 13.78 -0.72 0.37
N ALA A 48 14.08 -1.83 -0.31
CA ALA A 48 14.95 -1.81 -1.48
C ALA A 48 14.35 -0.96 -2.61
N LEU A 49 13.06 -1.13 -2.92
CA LEU A 49 12.36 -0.32 -3.93
C LEU A 49 12.35 1.17 -3.55
N LYS A 50 12.04 1.49 -2.29
CA LYS A 50 12.09 2.88 -1.80
C LYS A 50 13.48 3.49 -1.98
N ARG A 51 14.53 2.77 -1.62
CA ARG A 51 15.91 3.22 -1.79
C ARG A 51 16.24 3.47 -3.26
N ALA A 52 15.84 2.59 -4.19
CA ALA A 52 16.07 2.79 -5.62
C ALA A 52 15.39 4.06 -6.16
N VAL A 53 14.21 4.41 -5.63
CA VAL A 53 13.55 5.69 -5.95
C VAL A 53 14.32 6.87 -5.36
N ASP A 54 14.72 6.81 -4.08
CA ASP A 54 15.45 7.88 -3.41
C ASP A 54 16.83 8.15 -4.04
N GLU A 55 17.47 7.11 -4.56
CA GLU A 55 18.72 7.17 -5.31
C GLU A 55 18.53 7.58 -6.78
N ASN A 56 17.29 7.95 -7.17
CA ASN A 56 16.92 8.37 -8.53
C ASN A 56 17.28 7.34 -9.62
N ARG A 57 17.26 6.03 -9.29
CA ARG A 57 17.60 4.96 -10.22
C ARG A 57 16.63 4.86 -11.40
N PHE A 58 15.38 5.26 -11.20
CA PHE A 58 14.34 5.25 -12.24
C PHE A 58 14.43 6.44 -13.20
N GLY A 59 15.20 7.49 -12.86
CA GLY A 59 15.10 8.75 -13.58
C GLY A 59 13.68 9.31 -13.49
N LYS A 60 13.08 9.69 -14.63
CA LYS A 60 11.67 10.08 -14.65
C LYS A 60 10.77 8.86 -14.51
N ILE A 61 10.06 8.78 -13.40
CA ILE A 61 9.02 7.76 -13.22
C ILE A 61 7.87 8.04 -14.20
N THR A 62 7.36 6.98 -14.82
CA THR A 62 6.30 7.06 -15.84
C THR A 62 4.99 6.43 -15.35
N LEU A 63 5.07 5.34 -14.59
CA LEU A 63 3.92 4.63 -14.06
C LEU A 63 4.26 3.94 -12.75
N ALA A 64 3.33 3.98 -11.79
CA ALA A 64 3.38 3.18 -10.58
C ALA A 64 2.06 2.46 -10.35
N THR A 65 2.09 1.18 -9.95
CA THR A 65 0.88 0.36 -9.87
C THR A 65 0.85 -0.46 -8.58
N VAL A 66 -0.32 -0.48 -7.94
CA VAL A 66 -0.69 -1.45 -6.90
C VAL A 66 -1.68 -2.43 -7.50
N ARG A 67 -1.44 -3.72 -7.28
CA ARG A 67 -2.43 -4.78 -7.52
C ARG A 67 -2.62 -5.58 -6.25
N LEU A 68 -3.88 -5.72 -5.85
CA LEU A 68 -4.30 -6.57 -4.75
C LEU A 68 -5.52 -7.37 -5.18
N ARG A 69 -5.33 -8.68 -5.37
CA ARG A 69 -6.34 -9.62 -5.86
C ARG A 69 -6.48 -10.76 -4.89
N TRP A 70 -7.17 -10.48 -3.79
CA TRP A 70 -7.35 -11.43 -2.70
C TRP A 70 -8.73 -12.07 -2.73
N CYS A 71 -8.83 -13.19 -2.05
CA CYS A 71 -10.06 -13.94 -1.88
C CYS A 71 -10.59 -13.74 -0.46
N ARG A 72 -11.76 -13.11 -0.36
CA ARG A 72 -12.57 -13.14 0.86
C ARG A 72 -13.95 -13.67 0.47
N LEU A 73 -14.37 -14.75 1.13
CA LEU A 73 -15.68 -15.31 0.94
C LEU A 73 -16.71 -14.53 1.75
N GLN A 74 -18.00 -14.78 1.51
CA GLN A 74 -19.08 -14.06 2.18
C GLN A 74 -19.00 -14.17 3.70
N GLU A 75 -18.60 -15.32 4.23
CA GLU A 75 -18.48 -15.59 5.67
C GLU A 75 -17.50 -14.64 6.38
N TYR A 76 -16.52 -14.11 5.66
CA TYR A 76 -15.61 -13.08 6.19
C TYR A 76 -16.34 -11.78 6.55
N TYR A 77 -17.45 -11.49 5.88
CA TYR A 77 -18.23 -10.26 6.03
C TYR A 77 -19.46 -10.44 6.94
N GLU A 78 -19.64 -11.60 7.59
CA GLU A 78 -20.79 -11.92 8.42
C GLU A 78 -20.56 -11.70 9.92
N ASP A 79 -19.41 -11.14 10.28
CA ASP A 79 -19.05 -10.88 11.69
C ASP A 79 -19.61 -9.57 12.25
N GLY A 80 -20.33 -8.79 11.41
CA GLY A 80 -21.05 -7.59 11.80
C GLY A 80 -20.25 -6.28 11.73
N TRP A 81 -18.97 -6.32 11.31
CA TRP A 81 -18.19 -5.09 11.14
C TRP A 81 -17.41 -5.04 9.81
N HIS A 82 -16.87 -6.16 9.31
CA HIS A 82 -16.23 -6.17 8.00
C HIS A 82 -17.21 -5.79 6.89
N GLY A 83 -16.77 -4.99 5.94
CA GLY A 83 -17.57 -4.51 4.82
C GLY A 83 -18.57 -3.41 5.16
N THR A 84 -18.59 -2.88 6.38
CA THR A 84 -19.39 -1.72 6.76
C THR A 84 -18.64 -0.42 6.54
N TRP A 85 -19.34 0.66 6.12
CA TRP A 85 -18.73 1.98 6.01
C TRP A 85 -18.23 2.53 7.35
N LEU A 86 -18.97 2.23 8.41
CA LEU A 86 -18.70 2.80 9.74
C LEU A 86 -17.41 2.26 10.35
N MET A 87 -17.08 0.98 10.15
CA MET A 87 -16.02 0.30 10.90
C MET A 87 -14.90 -0.25 10.04
N ASP A 88 -15.13 -0.49 8.75
CA ASP A 88 -14.20 -1.18 7.84
C ASP A 88 -13.82 -0.34 6.61
N GLY A 89 -14.80 0.17 5.88
CA GLY A 89 -14.61 1.02 4.71
C GLY A 89 -14.16 0.29 3.43
N GLY A 90 -14.41 -1.01 3.31
CA GLY A 90 -14.19 -1.80 2.10
C GLY A 90 -12.75 -2.18 1.79
N VAL A 91 -12.52 -2.70 0.55
CA VAL A 91 -11.22 -3.26 0.15
C VAL A 91 -10.11 -2.23 0.18
N ILE A 92 -10.39 -0.97 -0.14
CA ILE A 92 -9.38 0.10 -0.14
C ILE A 92 -8.87 0.36 1.28
N ASN A 93 -9.78 0.51 2.23
CA ASN A 93 -9.43 0.91 3.59
C ASN A 93 -8.96 -0.27 4.46
N GLN A 94 -9.45 -1.48 4.21
CA GLN A 94 -9.15 -2.64 5.05
C GLN A 94 -7.94 -3.44 4.55
N GLN A 95 -7.97 -3.90 3.29
CA GLN A 95 -6.94 -4.78 2.75
C GLN A 95 -5.87 -4.03 1.98
N ALA A 96 -6.24 -3.11 1.09
CA ALA A 96 -5.31 -2.43 0.22
C ALA A 96 -4.53 -1.30 0.90
N ILE A 97 -4.95 -0.83 2.07
CA ILE A 97 -4.33 0.30 2.78
C ILE A 97 -2.82 0.16 2.96
N HIS A 98 -2.32 -1.03 3.24
CA HIS A 98 -0.88 -1.29 3.39
C HIS A 98 -0.11 -1.11 2.08
N HIS A 99 -0.72 -1.48 0.94
CA HIS A 99 -0.13 -1.34 -0.39
C HIS A 99 -0.21 0.10 -0.88
N ILE A 100 -1.31 0.77 -0.61
CA ILE A 100 -1.53 2.19 -0.91
C ILE A 100 -0.55 3.05 -0.12
N ASP A 101 -0.41 2.79 1.17
CA ASP A 101 0.56 3.44 2.04
C ASP A 101 1.99 3.25 1.53
N ALA A 102 2.38 2.03 1.19
CA ALA A 102 3.70 1.74 0.65
C ALA A 102 3.94 2.44 -0.69
N LEU A 103 2.95 2.45 -1.61
CA LEU A 103 3.04 3.15 -2.89
C LEU A 103 3.28 4.66 -2.67
N GLN A 104 2.48 5.30 -1.81
CA GLN A 104 2.62 6.71 -1.53
C GLN A 104 3.95 7.03 -0.83
N TRP A 105 4.39 6.18 0.09
CA TRP A 105 5.69 6.33 0.75
C TRP A 105 6.86 6.22 -0.23
N ILE A 106 6.76 5.31 -1.22
CA ILE A 106 7.78 5.11 -2.26
C ILE A 106 7.78 6.27 -3.26
N CYS A 107 6.61 6.61 -3.78
CA CYS A 107 6.44 7.45 -4.96
C CYS A 107 6.11 8.92 -4.67
N GLY A 108 5.86 9.28 -3.40
CA GLY A 108 5.52 10.65 -3.01
C GLY A 108 4.03 10.98 -3.06
N PRO A 109 3.68 12.27 -2.96
CA PRO A 109 2.31 12.71 -2.79
C PRO A 109 1.46 12.59 -4.06
N VAL A 110 0.19 12.25 -3.86
CA VAL A 110 -0.83 12.17 -4.90
C VAL A 110 -1.62 13.48 -4.97
N ARG A 111 -1.70 14.09 -6.16
CA ARG A 111 -2.44 15.33 -6.42
C ARG A 111 -3.94 15.12 -6.56
N SER A 112 -4.34 14.07 -7.27
CA SER A 112 -5.75 13.77 -7.51
C SER A 112 -5.99 12.28 -7.75
N VAL A 113 -7.21 11.85 -7.45
CA VAL A 113 -7.68 10.47 -7.59
C VAL A 113 -9.01 10.46 -8.32
N VAL A 114 -9.18 9.50 -9.23
CA VAL A 114 -10.48 9.12 -9.82
C VAL A 114 -10.68 7.64 -9.61
N SER A 115 -11.80 7.25 -9.00
CA SER A 115 -12.06 5.86 -8.64
C SER A 115 -13.42 5.37 -9.15
N ALA A 116 -13.48 4.07 -9.43
CA ALA A 116 -14.69 3.32 -9.66
C ALA A 116 -14.73 2.12 -8.69
N ASN A 117 -15.83 2.01 -7.96
CA ASN A 117 -16.02 0.99 -6.93
C ASN A 117 -17.24 0.12 -7.25
N SER A 118 -17.19 -1.14 -6.85
CA SER A 118 -18.32 -2.06 -6.99
C SER A 118 -18.31 -3.15 -5.91
N ASN A 119 -19.47 -3.77 -5.73
CA ASN A 119 -19.64 -5.05 -5.06
C ASN A 119 -19.76 -6.13 -6.13
N ALA A 120 -18.64 -6.81 -6.42
CA ALA A 120 -18.57 -7.75 -7.53
C ALA A 120 -19.20 -9.11 -7.18
N LEU A 121 -18.90 -9.65 -6.00
CA LEU A 121 -19.37 -10.97 -5.56
C LEU A 121 -19.97 -10.99 -4.15
N ASN A 122 -19.43 -10.20 -3.23
CA ASN A 122 -19.83 -10.25 -1.83
C ASN A 122 -20.97 -9.27 -1.53
N LYS A 123 -21.82 -9.60 -0.56
CA LYS A 123 -22.87 -8.71 -0.07
C LYS A 123 -22.35 -7.94 1.13
N LEU A 124 -21.99 -6.68 0.93
CA LEU A 124 -21.49 -5.76 1.94
C LEU A 124 -21.93 -4.32 1.61
N GLU A 125 -21.83 -3.40 2.56
CA GLU A 125 -22.18 -1.98 2.37
C GLU A 125 -21.12 -1.27 1.53
N ALA A 126 -19.84 -1.49 1.86
CA ALA A 126 -18.71 -0.91 1.17
C ALA A 126 -18.36 -1.70 -0.11
N GLU A 127 -17.24 -1.39 -0.73
CA GLU A 127 -16.82 -2.07 -1.95
C GLU A 127 -15.95 -3.31 -1.66
N ASP A 128 -16.11 -4.38 -2.45
CA ASP A 128 -15.17 -5.50 -2.54
C ASP A 128 -14.18 -5.37 -3.70
N THR A 129 -14.43 -4.42 -4.59
CA THR A 129 -13.61 -4.18 -5.80
C THR A 129 -13.51 -2.69 -6.08
N SER A 130 -12.30 -2.21 -6.29
CA SER A 130 -12.00 -0.81 -6.61
C SER A 130 -10.88 -0.70 -7.64
N ILE A 131 -11.04 0.24 -8.58
CA ILE A 131 -9.98 0.67 -9.50
C ILE A 131 -9.84 2.18 -9.36
N SER A 132 -8.62 2.64 -9.07
CA SER A 132 -8.32 4.07 -8.91
C SER A 132 -7.19 4.48 -9.84
N LEU A 133 -7.37 5.61 -10.52
CA LEU A 133 -6.36 6.32 -11.28
C LEU A 133 -5.80 7.45 -10.40
N LEU A 134 -4.49 7.48 -10.26
CA LEU A 134 -3.76 8.49 -9.48
C LEU A 134 -3.00 9.44 -10.39
N ASN A 135 -3.01 10.73 -10.07
CA ASN A 135 -2.05 11.70 -10.61
C ASN A 135 -1.11 12.11 -9.48
N PHE A 136 0.16 11.79 -9.60
CA PHE A 136 1.19 12.21 -8.65
C PHE A 136 1.63 13.66 -8.87
N GLU A 137 2.15 14.31 -7.83
CA GLU A 137 2.64 15.69 -7.93
C GLU A 137 3.81 15.81 -8.91
N ASP A 138 4.63 14.78 -9.04
CA ASP A 138 5.77 14.74 -10.00
C ASP A 138 5.34 14.40 -11.44
N ASN A 139 4.05 14.56 -11.77
CA ASN A 139 3.47 14.46 -13.11
C ASN A 139 3.60 13.08 -13.77
N PHE A 140 3.48 12.01 -13.04
CA PHE A 140 3.28 10.66 -13.57
C PHE A 140 1.98 10.06 -13.08
N LEU A 141 1.55 8.95 -13.70
CA LEU A 141 0.30 8.29 -13.38
C LEU A 141 0.53 7.10 -12.44
N GLY A 142 -0.49 6.81 -11.66
CA GLY A 142 -0.57 5.57 -10.88
C GLY A 142 -1.89 4.88 -11.03
N ILE A 143 -1.90 3.58 -10.74
CA ILE A 143 -3.09 2.74 -10.73
C ILE A 143 -3.12 1.95 -9.43
N ILE A 144 -4.30 1.92 -8.80
CA ILE A 144 -4.63 0.97 -7.75
C ILE A 144 -5.73 0.07 -8.28
N GLU A 145 -5.46 -1.22 -8.33
CA GLU A 145 -6.43 -2.28 -8.59
C GLU A 145 -6.53 -3.13 -7.32
N ALA A 146 -7.69 -3.11 -6.68
CA ALA A 146 -7.89 -3.83 -5.42
C ALA A 146 -9.22 -4.59 -5.46
N THR A 147 -9.18 -5.89 -5.17
CA THR A 147 -10.37 -6.71 -5.04
C THR A 147 -10.18 -7.80 -3.99
N THR A 148 -11.24 -8.08 -3.24
CA THR A 148 -11.38 -9.30 -2.42
C THR A 148 -12.24 -10.36 -3.08
N ALA A 149 -12.70 -10.10 -4.30
CA ALA A 149 -13.55 -10.98 -5.09
C ALA A 149 -12.78 -11.98 -5.98
N ALA A 150 -11.46 -12.11 -5.82
CA ALA A 150 -10.70 -13.16 -6.50
C ALA A 150 -11.14 -14.55 -6.02
N ARG A 151 -11.17 -15.53 -6.92
CA ARG A 151 -11.54 -16.92 -6.62
C ARG A 151 -10.58 -17.88 -7.34
N PRO A 152 -10.27 -19.05 -6.81
CA PRO A 152 -10.76 -19.62 -5.53
C PRO A 152 -9.91 -19.19 -4.30
N ARG A 153 -8.83 -18.45 -4.49
CA ARG A 153 -7.86 -18.07 -3.45
C ARG A 153 -7.20 -16.73 -3.76
N ASP A 154 -6.40 -16.22 -2.83
CA ASP A 154 -5.53 -15.07 -3.07
C ASP A 154 -4.67 -15.33 -4.31
N PHE A 155 -4.68 -14.39 -5.25
CA PHE A 155 -3.99 -14.51 -6.53
C PHE A 155 -2.71 -13.67 -6.56
N GLU A 156 -2.80 -12.39 -6.22
CA GLU A 156 -1.71 -11.43 -6.38
C GLU A 156 -1.76 -10.35 -5.30
N ALA A 157 -0.58 -9.93 -4.87
CA ALA A 157 -0.36 -8.65 -4.22
C ALA A 157 0.98 -8.11 -4.69
N SER A 158 1.00 -6.94 -5.33
CA SER A 158 2.22 -6.37 -5.91
C SER A 158 2.20 -4.84 -5.94
N ILE A 159 3.42 -4.27 -5.97
CA ILE A 159 3.70 -2.87 -6.32
C ILE A 159 4.73 -2.89 -7.43
N SER A 160 4.48 -2.18 -8.52
CA SER A 160 5.46 -1.96 -9.58
C SER A 160 5.71 -0.46 -9.81
N VAL A 161 6.96 -0.12 -10.11
CA VAL A 161 7.40 1.23 -10.51
C VAL A 161 8.20 1.12 -11.80
N LEU A 162 7.83 1.94 -12.78
CA LEU A 162 8.46 2.02 -14.10
C LEU A 162 8.98 3.44 -14.31
N GLY A 163 10.16 3.55 -14.88
CA GLY A 163 10.79 4.84 -15.24
C GLY A 163 11.75 4.72 -16.42
N GLU A 164 12.37 5.82 -16.79
CA GLU A 164 13.34 5.86 -17.89
C GLU A 164 14.54 4.95 -17.63
N GLY A 165 14.98 4.85 -16.38
CA GLY A 165 16.16 4.08 -15.96
C GLY A 165 15.90 2.61 -15.70
N GLY A 166 14.63 2.16 -15.63
CA GLY A 166 14.31 0.76 -15.37
C GLY A 166 12.93 0.52 -14.78
N PHE A 167 12.72 -0.71 -14.32
CA PHE A 167 11.50 -1.10 -13.64
C PHE A 167 11.78 -2.09 -12.51
N VAL A 168 10.94 -2.00 -11.48
CA VAL A 168 10.95 -2.92 -10.33
C VAL A 168 9.52 -3.34 -10.03
N GLU A 169 9.35 -4.60 -9.70
CA GLU A 169 8.12 -5.14 -9.13
C GLU A 169 8.41 -5.88 -7.84
N VAL A 170 7.72 -5.48 -6.78
CA VAL A 170 7.70 -6.14 -5.49
C VAL A 170 6.37 -6.85 -5.34
N GLY A 171 6.39 -8.11 -4.92
CA GLY A 171 5.20 -8.96 -4.80
C GLY A 171 5.25 -9.86 -3.58
N GLY A 172 4.45 -10.94 -3.62
CA GLY A 172 4.21 -11.82 -2.48
C GLY A 172 3.05 -11.35 -1.61
N ARG A 173 2.57 -12.20 -0.69
CA ARG A 173 1.39 -11.89 0.15
C ARG A 173 1.49 -10.56 0.90
N ALA A 174 2.68 -10.21 1.34
CA ALA A 174 2.95 -9.03 2.15
C ALA A 174 4.01 -8.11 1.52
N LEU A 175 4.18 -8.13 0.18
CA LEU A 175 5.21 -7.38 -0.52
C LEU A 175 6.63 -7.75 -0.06
N ASN A 176 6.85 -9.03 0.20
CA ASN A 176 8.09 -9.55 0.79
C ASN A 176 9.06 -10.15 -0.24
N LYS A 177 8.75 -10.05 -1.54
CA LYS A 177 9.57 -10.61 -2.62
C LYS A 177 9.84 -9.56 -3.69
N ILE A 178 11.07 -9.52 -4.21
CA ILE A 178 11.36 -8.86 -5.47
C ILE A 178 10.99 -9.84 -6.59
N VAL A 179 10.05 -9.44 -7.45
CA VAL A 179 9.58 -10.24 -8.59
C VAL A 179 10.38 -9.88 -9.84
N ASN A 180 10.55 -8.58 -10.07
CA ASN A 180 11.35 -8.04 -11.15
C ASN A 180 12.23 -6.91 -10.63
N TRP A 181 13.49 -6.85 -11.09
CA TRP A 181 14.43 -5.80 -10.75
C TRP A 181 15.40 -5.60 -11.92
N GLU A 182 15.10 -4.62 -12.76
CA GLU A 182 15.87 -4.37 -13.97
C GLU A 182 16.12 -2.88 -14.16
N PHE A 183 17.38 -2.52 -14.33
CA PHE A 183 17.81 -1.17 -14.66
C PHE A 183 18.69 -1.17 -15.91
N VAL A 184 18.59 -0.10 -16.72
CA VAL A 184 19.41 0.11 -17.90
C VAL A 184 20.89 0.09 -17.52
N GLU A 185 21.24 0.79 -16.43
CA GLU A 185 22.56 0.73 -15.81
C GLU A 185 22.53 -0.22 -14.61
N SER A 186 22.85 -1.48 -14.84
CA SER A 186 22.90 -2.50 -13.77
C SER A 186 24.16 -2.35 -12.92
N THR A 187 24.02 -2.53 -11.62
CA THR A 187 25.09 -2.50 -10.63
C THR A 187 25.26 -3.84 -9.92
N ASP A 188 26.38 -4.05 -9.22
CA ASP A 188 26.55 -5.25 -8.38
C ASP A 188 25.53 -5.30 -7.23
N GLN A 189 25.07 -4.13 -6.76
CA GLN A 189 24.02 -4.03 -5.74
C GLN A 189 22.69 -4.61 -6.24
N ASP A 190 22.33 -4.43 -7.52
CA ASP A 190 21.10 -4.99 -8.10
C ASP A 190 21.08 -6.52 -8.01
N ARG A 191 22.24 -7.15 -8.29
CA ARG A 191 22.38 -8.61 -8.18
C ARG A 191 22.23 -9.10 -6.75
N LEU A 192 22.71 -8.32 -5.77
CA LEU A 192 22.58 -8.64 -4.35
C LEU A 192 21.14 -8.52 -3.87
N GLU A 193 20.38 -7.50 -4.31
CA GLU A 193 18.98 -7.34 -3.95
C GLU A 193 18.12 -8.52 -4.44
N VAL A 194 18.29 -8.91 -5.71
CA VAL A 194 17.58 -10.07 -6.28
C VAL A 194 17.93 -11.36 -5.56
N LYS A 195 19.21 -11.57 -5.21
CA LYS A 195 19.66 -12.76 -4.50
C LYS A 195 19.07 -12.84 -3.08
N LYS A 196 19.11 -11.76 -2.31
CA LYS A 196 18.54 -11.71 -0.96
C LYS A 196 17.04 -12.05 -0.96
N SER A 197 16.28 -11.50 -1.91
CA SER A 197 14.86 -11.78 -2.04
C SER A 197 14.55 -13.23 -2.40
N SER A 198 15.45 -13.96 -3.01
CA SER A 198 15.26 -15.39 -3.36
C SER A 198 15.63 -16.36 -2.22
N GLU A 199 16.39 -15.91 -1.22
CA GLU A 199 16.85 -16.73 -0.08
C GLU A 199 15.88 -16.64 1.13
N GLU A 200 14.99 -15.64 1.18
CA GLU A 200 14.01 -15.44 2.28
C GLU A 200 12.67 -16.16 2.07
N VAL A 201 12.61 -17.23 1.26
CA VAL A 201 11.37 -17.99 0.95
C VAL A 201 11.30 -19.28 1.74
#